data_032ecf2b87b6bb6398e5966b7dba3586
#
_entry.id   032ecf2b87b6bb6398e5966b7dba3586
#
_cell.length_a   1.000
_cell.length_b   1.000
_cell.length_c   1.000
_cell.angle_alpha   90.00
_cell.angle_beta   90.00
_cell.angle_gamma   90.00
#
_symmetry.space_group_name_H-M   'P 1'
#
loop_
_entity.id
_entity.type
_entity.pdbx_description
1 polymer ?
#
loop_
_entity_poly.entity_id
_entity_poly.type
_entity_poly.pdbx_seq_one_letter_code
_entity_poly.pdbx_strand_id
1 'polypeptide(L)'
;MSTGSLIDIAHHDRSRADSCPVFDAITRLRAGEIVMVCDDSASAHTYDLVCAADRLTTARAAFMVRHTSGFLQVALRDPVCDRLQIPPVAPNADRMSSQQCVAVDAAVGVGTGISATDRTRTINLLGSPDAAPTDFNRPGHVVPIRVASRPQRHDAASLALTLVEMCGSVAAVLATVVGSGEDFAGLPTHLQSADFAARHGLAVIGHAQVAHARSA
;
A
#
# COMPACT_ATOMS: atom_id res chain seq x y z
N MET A 1 30.14 -55.95 4.25
CA MET A 1 30.54 -55.15 5.43
C MET A 1 30.92 -53.79 4.91
N SER A 2 30.18 -52.82 5.19
CA SER A 2 30.42 -51.44 5.50
C SER A 2 29.22 -50.60 5.14
N THR A 3 28.53 -50.22 6.15
CA THR A 3 27.43 -49.30 6.22
C THR A 3 27.95 -47.88 5.99
N GLY A 4 27.61 -47.24 4.88
CA GLY A 4 27.85 -45.85 4.59
C GLY A 4 26.60 -45.04 4.86
N SER A 5 26.69 -44.19 5.84
CA SER A 5 25.72 -43.29 6.45
C SER A 5 25.08 -42.35 5.47
N LEU A 6 23.74 -42.40 5.40
CA LEU A 6 22.89 -41.29 4.90
C LEU A 6 22.81 -40.23 6.00
N ILE A 7 23.57 -39.17 5.86
CA ILE A 7 23.48 -38.00 6.74
C ILE A 7 23.40 -36.73 5.91
N ASP A 8 22.36 -35.97 6.24
CA ASP A 8 22.26 -34.52 6.20
C ASP A 8 22.14 -33.82 4.87
N ILE A 9 20.91 -33.76 4.37
CA ILE A 9 20.41 -32.62 3.59
C ILE A 9 19.13 -32.15 4.28
N ALA A 10 19.24 -31.47 5.41
CA ALA A 10 18.10 -30.79 6.06
C ALA A 10 18.59 -29.68 6.99
N HIS A 11 19.43 -28.80 6.50
CA HIS A 11 19.69 -27.49 7.13
C HIS A 11 19.44 -26.39 6.10
N HIS A 12 18.19 -26.26 5.66
CA HIS A 12 17.72 -25.05 5.01
C HIS A 12 16.75 -24.34 5.94
N ASP A 13 17.29 -23.28 6.51
CA ASP A 13 16.64 -22.05 6.95
C ASP A 13 15.38 -22.16 7.83
N ARG A 14 15.58 -22.64 9.08
CA ARG A 14 14.60 -22.49 10.16
C ARG A 14 14.58 -21.07 10.77
N SER A 15 15.43 -20.15 10.34
CA SER A 15 15.51 -18.79 10.89
C SER A 15 14.44 -17.83 10.38
N ARG A 16 13.71 -18.19 9.31
CA ARG A 16 12.61 -17.39 8.76
C ARG A 16 11.21 -17.77 9.26
N ALA A 17 11.06 -18.89 9.94
CA ALA A 17 9.76 -19.40 10.37
C ALA A 17 9.19 -18.74 11.63
N ASP A 18 9.97 -17.95 12.37
CA ASP A 18 9.57 -17.34 13.65
C ASP A 18 9.41 -15.81 13.60
N SER A 19 9.55 -15.14 12.44
CA SER A 19 9.28 -13.70 12.36
C SER A 19 7.78 -13.46 12.26
N CYS A 20 7.23 -12.66 13.18
CA CYS A 20 5.86 -12.18 13.11
C CYS A 20 5.64 -11.53 11.72
N PRO A 21 4.63 -11.96 10.94
CA PRO A 21 4.38 -11.43 9.58
C PRO A 21 4.31 -9.90 9.52
N VAL A 22 3.80 -9.26 10.58
CA VAL A 22 3.75 -7.80 10.69
C VAL A 22 5.15 -7.21 10.79
N PHE A 23 6.06 -7.85 11.51
CA PHE A 23 7.44 -7.37 11.64
C PHE A 23 8.20 -7.44 10.30
N ASP A 24 8.00 -8.52 9.52
CA ASP A 24 8.57 -8.63 8.17
C ASP A 24 8.01 -7.54 7.25
N ALA A 25 6.69 -7.33 7.26
CA ALA A 25 6.05 -6.28 6.47
C ALA A 25 6.57 -4.87 6.84
N ILE A 26 6.71 -4.57 8.12
CA ILE A 26 7.26 -3.30 8.61
C ILE A 26 8.71 -3.12 8.15
N THR A 27 9.53 -4.16 8.24
CA THR A 27 10.95 -4.13 7.81
C THR A 27 11.06 -3.84 6.32
N ARG A 28 10.25 -4.50 5.50
CA ARG A 28 10.18 -4.28 4.04
C ARG A 28 9.71 -2.87 3.70
N LEU A 29 8.65 -2.39 4.33
CA LEU A 29 8.15 -1.03 4.13
C LEU A 29 9.19 0.03 4.53
N ARG A 30 9.95 -0.20 5.62
CA ARG A 30 11.09 0.67 6.00
C ARG A 30 12.20 0.69 4.95
N ALA A 31 12.43 -0.42 4.26
CA ALA A 31 13.33 -0.50 3.11
C ALA A 31 12.72 0.09 1.83
N GLY A 32 11.50 0.61 1.90
CA GLY A 32 10.74 1.15 0.78
C GLY A 32 10.18 0.07 -0.14
N GLU A 33 10.23 -1.21 0.25
CA GLU A 33 9.68 -2.31 -0.56
C GLU A 33 8.15 -2.28 -0.56
N ILE A 34 7.57 -3.00 -1.54
CA ILE A 34 6.12 -3.20 -1.64
C ILE A 34 5.75 -4.43 -0.81
N VAL A 35 4.67 -4.33 -0.06
CA VAL A 35 3.98 -5.45 0.59
C VAL A 35 2.58 -5.61 0.00
N MET A 36 1.98 -6.77 0.16
CA MET A 36 0.59 -7.02 -0.23
C MET A 36 -0.28 -7.10 1.02
N VAL A 37 -1.30 -6.25 1.07
CA VAL A 37 -2.27 -6.19 2.15
C VAL A 37 -3.55 -6.85 1.70
N CYS A 38 -4.08 -7.77 2.52
CA CYS A 38 -5.39 -8.39 2.32
C CYS A 38 -6.42 -7.71 3.23
N ASP A 39 -7.45 -7.13 2.63
CA ASP A 39 -8.66 -6.77 3.39
C ASP A 39 -9.55 -8.01 3.49
N ASP A 40 -9.40 -8.73 4.59
CA ASP A 40 -10.15 -9.93 4.94
C ASP A 40 -11.37 -9.61 5.83
N SER A 41 -11.65 -8.34 6.06
CA SER A 41 -12.80 -7.89 6.87
C SER A 41 -14.12 -7.90 6.09
N ALA A 42 -14.07 -7.90 4.76
CA ALA A 42 -15.22 -7.94 3.88
C ALA A 42 -15.48 -9.36 3.37
N SER A 43 -16.72 -9.62 2.91
CA SER A 43 -17.09 -10.91 2.30
C SER A 43 -16.36 -11.22 1.00
N ALA A 44 -15.92 -10.19 0.27
CA ALA A 44 -15.05 -10.29 -0.88
C ALA A 44 -13.67 -9.74 -0.48
N HIS A 45 -12.68 -10.63 -0.39
CA HIS A 45 -11.31 -10.23 -0.08
C HIS A 45 -10.74 -9.38 -1.21
N THR A 46 -10.17 -8.23 -0.85
CA THR A 46 -9.37 -7.41 -1.77
C THR A 46 -7.91 -7.47 -1.38
N TYR A 47 -7.05 -7.30 -2.36
CA TYR A 47 -5.60 -7.33 -2.19
C TYR A 47 -5.01 -6.05 -2.76
N ASP A 48 -4.29 -5.32 -1.95
CA ASP A 48 -3.66 -4.07 -2.34
C ASP A 48 -2.15 -4.15 -2.24
N LEU A 49 -1.44 -3.66 -3.25
CA LEU A 49 -0.02 -3.38 -3.14
C LEU A 49 0.16 -2.09 -2.38
N VAL A 50 0.99 -2.13 -1.34
CA VAL A 50 1.22 -1.01 -0.41
C VAL A 50 2.70 -0.70 -0.32
N CYS A 51 3.04 0.58 -0.31
CA CYS A 51 4.39 1.09 -0.05
C CYS A 51 4.32 2.39 0.76
N ALA A 52 5.39 2.72 1.49
CA ALA A 52 5.51 4.04 2.11
C ALA A 52 5.69 5.11 1.02
N ALA A 53 4.87 6.16 1.06
CA ALA A 53 4.81 7.17 0.00
C ALA A 53 6.13 7.94 -0.14
N ASP A 54 6.78 8.29 0.97
CA ASP A 54 8.07 8.99 1.01
C ASP A 54 9.26 8.15 0.50
N ARG A 55 9.06 6.85 0.30
CA ARG A 55 10.08 5.87 -0.14
C ARG A 55 9.77 5.20 -1.47
N LEU A 56 8.69 5.63 -2.13
CA LEU A 56 8.31 5.09 -3.42
C LEU A 56 9.35 5.48 -4.47
N THR A 57 9.82 4.52 -5.24
CA THR A 57 10.68 4.75 -6.42
C THR A 57 9.86 4.65 -7.71
N THR A 58 10.35 5.27 -8.78
CA THR A 58 9.70 5.17 -10.11
C THR A 58 9.55 3.71 -10.58
N ALA A 59 10.55 2.87 -10.31
CA ALA A 59 10.47 1.44 -10.67
C ALA A 59 9.33 0.73 -9.91
N ARG A 60 9.15 1.03 -8.63
CA ARG A 60 8.06 0.48 -7.82
C ARG A 60 6.69 1.03 -8.23
N ALA A 61 6.60 2.32 -8.53
CA ALA A 61 5.37 2.90 -9.08
C ALA A 61 5.00 2.25 -10.43
N ALA A 62 5.97 2.03 -11.32
CA ALA A 62 5.75 1.32 -12.57
C ALA A 62 5.31 -0.14 -12.36
N PHE A 63 5.86 -0.81 -11.34
CA PHE A 63 5.43 -2.15 -10.95
C PHE A 63 3.96 -2.13 -10.48
N MET A 64 3.59 -1.21 -9.58
CA MET A 64 2.21 -1.07 -9.11
C MET A 64 1.25 -0.82 -10.28
N VAL A 65 1.58 0.12 -11.16
CA VAL A 65 0.76 0.42 -12.35
C VAL A 65 0.56 -0.79 -13.25
N ARG A 66 1.60 -1.60 -13.44
CA ARG A 66 1.57 -2.77 -14.33
C ARG A 66 0.73 -3.92 -13.75
N HIS A 67 0.74 -4.09 -12.44
CA HIS A 67 0.23 -5.28 -11.77
C HIS A 67 -1.03 -5.06 -10.92
N THR A 68 -1.61 -3.87 -11.02
CA THR A 68 -2.85 -3.51 -10.31
C THR A 68 -3.82 -2.82 -11.25
N SER A 69 -4.90 -2.27 -10.70
CA SER A 69 -5.81 -1.38 -11.45
C SER A 69 -5.11 -0.16 -12.07
N GLY A 70 -3.86 0.11 -11.70
CA GLY A 70 -3.15 1.34 -12.07
C GLY A 70 -3.70 2.61 -11.42
N PHE A 71 -4.75 2.49 -10.63
CA PHE A 71 -5.37 3.57 -9.87
C PHE A 71 -4.61 3.78 -8.56
N LEU A 72 -3.56 4.64 -8.61
CA LEU A 72 -2.73 4.88 -7.45
C LEU A 72 -3.43 5.83 -6.47
N GLN A 73 -3.67 5.34 -5.27
CA GLN A 73 -4.25 6.06 -4.15
C GLN A 73 -3.18 6.35 -3.10
N VAL A 74 -3.33 7.47 -2.36
CA VAL A 74 -2.44 7.82 -1.24
C VAL A 74 -3.27 8.07 0.00
N ALA A 75 -3.20 7.17 0.96
CA ALA A 75 -3.86 7.30 2.25
C ALA A 75 -3.11 8.31 3.12
N LEU A 76 -3.85 9.30 3.64
CA LEU A 76 -3.38 10.41 4.46
C LEU A 76 -4.32 10.62 5.65
N ARG A 77 -3.79 11.03 6.80
CA ARG A 77 -4.65 11.44 7.93
C ARG A 77 -5.38 12.75 7.66
N ASP A 78 -6.56 12.91 8.27
CA ASP A 78 -7.37 14.14 8.20
C ASP A 78 -6.56 15.42 8.32
N PRO A 79 -5.67 15.61 9.35
CA PRO A 79 -4.92 16.86 9.50
C PRO A 79 -3.96 17.12 8.34
N VAL A 80 -3.45 16.07 7.69
CA VAL A 80 -2.58 16.22 6.51
C VAL A 80 -3.40 16.72 5.32
N CYS A 81 -4.57 16.11 5.06
CA CYS A 81 -5.47 16.58 4.02
C CYS A 81 -5.92 18.03 4.24
N ASP A 82 -6.21 18.41 5.49
CA ASP A 82 -6.59 19.78 5.84
C ASP A 82 -5.44 20.75 5.60
N ARG A 83 -4.23 20.42 6.05
CA ARG A 83 -3.01 21.23 5.83
C ARG A 83 -2.73 21.43 4.35
N LEU A 84 -2.87 20.38 3.53
CA LEU A 84 -2.65 20.43 2.09
C LEU A 84 -3.85 21.01 1.31
N GLN A 85 -4.95 21.35 1.98
CA GLN A 85 -6.19 21.83 1.39
C GLN A 85 -6.71 20.90 0.29
N ILE A 86 -6.68 19.58 0.56
CA ILE A 86 -7.18 18.55 -0.34
C ILE A 86 -8.56 18.10 0.16
N PRO A 87 -9.65 18.63 -0.40
CA PRO A 87 -11.01 18.34 0.06
C PRO A 87 -11.49 16.97 -0.42
N PRO A 88 -12.43 16.33 0.31
CA PRO A 88 -13.11 15.15 -0.17
C PRO A 88 -13.99 15.48 -1.40
N VAL A 89 -14.13 14.52 -2.31
CA VAL A 89 -14.98 14.64 -3.50
C VAL A 89 -16.46 14.71 -3.09
N ALA A 90 -16.85 13.98 -2.04
CA ALA A 90 -18.20 14.00 -1.49
C ALA A 90 -18.19 14.66 -0.11
N PRO A 91 -18.49 15.97 -0.01
CA PRO A 91 -18.34 16.72 1.24
C PRO A 91 -19.30 16.27 2.36
N ASN A 92 -20.38 15.58 2.01
CA ASN A 92 -21.38 15.07 2.95
C ASN A 92 -21.22 13.58 3.26
N ALA A 93 -20.12 12.95 2.82
CA ALA A 93 -19.85 11.55 3.16
C ALA A 93 -19.53 11.40 4.66
N ASP A 94 -19.76 10.19 5.17
CA ASP A 94 -19.46 9.83 6.54
C ASP A 94 -17.96 10.04 6.84
N ARG A 95 -17.68 10.96 7.77
CA ARG A 95 -16.29 11.28 8.18
C ARG A 95 -15.60 10.18 8.98
N MET A 96 -16.33 9.12 9.33
CA MET A 96 -15.80 8.00 10.12
C MET A 96 -15.23 6.87 9.26
N SER A 97 -15.46 6.91 7.93
CA SER A 97 -14.87 6.04 6.93
C SER A 97 -13.86 6.80 6.07
N SER A 98 -13.00 6.06 5.35
CA SER A 98 -12.05 6.67 4.42
C SER A 98 -12.78 7.35 3.26
N GLN A 99 -12.32 8.52 2.86
CA GLN A 99 -12.96 9.34 1.84
C GLN A 99 -12.00 9.64 0.69
N GLN A 100 -12.46 9.40 -0.54
CA GLN A 100 -11.73 9.85 -1.71
C GLN A 100 -11.73 11.38 -1.79
N CYS A 101 -10.55 11.95 -2.00
CA CYS A 101 -10.36 13.38 -2.19
C CYS A 101 -10.15 13.74 -3.66
N VAL A 102 -10.16 15.04 -3.95
CA VAL A 102 -9.82 15.56 -5.28
C VAL A 102 -8.41 15.09 -5.66
N ALA A 103 -8.29 14.48 -6.84
CA ALA A 103 -7.01 14.01 -7.37
C ALA A 103 -6.04 15.17 -7.60
N VAL A 104 -4.75 14.91 -7.42
CA VAL A 104 -3.70 15.92 -7.53
C VAL A 104 -2.53 15.44 -8.38
N ASP A 105 -1.77 16.41 -8.89
CA ASP A 105 -0.41 16.22 -9.42
C ASP A 105 0.53 17.23 -8.79
N ALA A 106 1.83 16.94 -8.73
CA ALA A 106 2.82 17.92 -8.32
C ALA A 106 2.78 19.12 -9.27
N ALA A 107 2.84 20.34 -8.71
CA ALA A 107 2.76 21.57 -9.50
C ALA A 107 4.01 21.79 -10.36
N VAL A 108 5.14 21.24 -9.93
CA VAL A 108 6.45 21.45 -10.57
C VAL A 108 7.16 20.11 -10.81
N GLY A 109 7.86 20.02 -11.95
CA GLY A 109 8.73 18.88 -12.26
C GLY A 109 7.98 17.62 -12.72
N VAL A 110 6.76 17.78 -13.22
CA VAL A 110 5.97 16.75 -13.89
C VAL A 110 5.61 17.22 -15.31
N GLY A 111 5.41 16.24 -16.20
CA GLY A 111 4.88 16.49 -17.54
C GLY A 111 3.35 16.48 -17.54
N THR A 112 2.78 15.38 -18.07
CA THR A 112 1.32 15.19 -18.09
C THR A 112 0.75 14.69 -16.76
N GLY A 113 1.58 14.34 -15.78
CA GLY A 113 1.16 13.79 -14.49
C GLY A 113 0.91 12.27 -14.48
N ILE A 114 0.73 11.63 -15.65
CA ILE A 114 0.30 10.23 -15.75
C ILE A 114 1.44 9.22 -15.72
N SER A 115 2.67 9.61 -16.08
CA SER A 115 3.81 8.70 -16.11
C SER A 115 4.12 8.15 -14.70
N ALA A 116 4.77 6.98 -14.62
CA ALA A 116 5.22 6.45 -13.33
C ALA A 116 6.17 7.42 -12.63
N THR A 117 7.00 8.15 -13.37
CA THR A 117 7.90 9.19 -12.85
C THR A 117 7.12 10.34 -12.23
N ASP A 118 6.14 10.88 -12.96
CA ASP A 118 5.33 12.01 -12.51
C ASP A 118 4.52 11.64 -11.26
N ARG A 119 3.87 10.45 -11.29
CA ARG A 119 3.10 9.96 -10.15
C ARG A 119 3.98 9.68 -8.94
N THR A 120 5.20 9.15 -9.14
CA THR A 120 6.16 8.98 -8.03
C THR A 120 6.48 10.32 -7.38
N ARG A 121 6.75 11.35 -8.18
CA ARG A 121 7.03 12.69 -7.67
C ARG A 121 5.86 13.22 -6.84
N THR A 122 4.65 13.11 -7.36
CA THR A 122 3.42 13.55 -6.67
C THR A 122 3.21 12.78 -5.35
N ILE A 123 3.39 11.46 -5.38
CA ILE A 123 3.21 10.58 -4.22
C ILE A 123 4.24 10.89 -3.14
N ASN A 124 5.52 11.03 -3.50
CA ASN A 124 6.58 11.38 -2.54
C ASN A 124 6.31 12.74 -1.89
N LEU A 125 5.80 13.69 -2.67
CA LEU A 125 5.45 15.02 -2.18
C LEU A 125 4.26 14.98 -1.20
N LEU A 126 3.23 14.15 -1.47
CA LEU A 126 2.14 13.89 -0.52
C LEU A 126 2.62 13.28 0.80
N GLY A 127 3.69 12.48 0.76
CA GLY A 127 4.36 11.90 1.93
C GLY A 127 5.34 12.84 2.63
N SER A 128 5.58 14.04 2.10
CA SER A 128 6.51 15.00 2.70
C SER A 128 5.84 15.83 3.81
N PRO A 129 6.46 15.96 4.98
CA PRO A 129 5.97 16.85 6.03
C PRO A 129 6.02 18.33 5.63
N ASP A 130 6.93 18.69 4.71
CA ASP A 130 7.18 20.07 4.28
C ASP A 130 6.30 20.51 3.12
N ALA A 131 5.50 19.60 2.55
CA ALA A 131 4.61 19.92 1.42
C ALA A 131 3.57 20.97 1.80
N ALA A 132 3.32 21.90 0.88
CA ALA A 132 2.35 22.98 0.99
C ALA A 132 1.20 22.80 -0.03
N PRO A 133 0.04 23.47 0.16
CA PRO A 133 -1.08 23.41 -0.79
C PRO A 133 -0.72 23.84 -2.21
N THR A 134 0.21 24.77 -2.36
CA THR A 134 0.68 25.31 -3.64
C THR A 134 1.57 24.35 -4.42
N ASP A 135 2.03 23.27 -3.78
CA ASP A 135 2.86 22.26 -4.43
C ASP A 135 2.04 21.29 -5.29
N PHE A 136 0.72 21.44 -5.30
CA PHE A 136 -0.19 20.54 -6.01
C PHE A 136 -1.13 21.27 -6.96
N ASN A 137 -1.21 20.80 -8.19
CA ASN A 137 -2.26 21.10 -9.14
C ASN A 137 -3.48 20.20 -8.91
N ARG A 138 -4.67 20.72 -9.24
CA ARG A 138 -5.97 20.04 -9.17
C ARG A 138 -6.79 20.32 -10.43
N PRO A 139 -7.41 19.32 -11.08
CA PRO A 139 -7.30 17.88 -10.80
C PRO A 139 -5.95 17.30 -11.24
N GLY A 140 -5.67 16.03 -10.86
CA GLY A 140 -4.46 15.29 -11.23
C GLY A 140 -4.71 13.80 -11.39
N HIS A 141 -3.63 13.00 -11.33
CA HIS A 141 -3.63 11.54 -11.59
C HIS A 141 -3.34 10.68 -10.37
N VAL A 142 -3.01 11.30 -9.23
CA VAL A 142 -2.86 10.61 -7.94
C VAL A 142 -4.05 10.97 -7.07
N VAL A 143 -4.67 9.97 -6.46
CA VAL A 143 -5.90 10.13 -5.69
C VAL A 143 -5.63 10.05 -4.20
N PRO A 144 -5.63 11.17 -3.46
CA PRO A 144 -5.53 11.12 -2.01
C PRO A 144 -6.79 10.50 -1.40
N ILE A 145 -6.59 9.67 -0.38
CA ILE A 145 -7.64 9.10 0.45
C ILE A 145 -7.50 9.65 1.86
N ARG A 146 -8.48 10.40 2.28
CA ARG A 146 -8.58 10.92 3.63
C ARG A 146 -8.98 9.80 4.59
N VAL A 147 -8.15 9.52 5.56
CA VAL A 147 -8.40 8.52 6.61
C VAL A 147 -8.62 9.23 7.93
N ALA A 148 -9.77 8.97 8.55
CA ALA A 148 -10.09 9.54 9.86
C ALA A 148 -9.02 9.22 10.90
N SER A 149 -8.76 10.15 11.83
CA SER A 149 -7.78 9.96 12.90
C SER A 149 -8.19 8.81 13.84
N ARG A 150 -9.51 8.54 13.95
CA ARG A 150 -10.08 7.40 14.68
C ARG A 150 -11.14 6.73 13.80
N PRO A 151 -10.74 5.88 12.84
CA PRO A 151 -11.69 5.24 11.95
C PRO A 151 -12.57 4.26 12.75
N GLN A 152 -13.87 4.28 12.48
CA GLN A 152 -14.80 3.29 13.04
C GLN A 152 -14.75 1.97 12.27
N ARG A 153 -14.36 2.02 10.99
CA ARG A 153 -14.14 0.86 10.14
C ARG A 153 -12.71 0.90 9.61
N HIS A 154 -12.08 -0.23 9.58
CA HIS A 154 -10.76 -0.40 9.00
C HIS A 154 -10.93 -0.93 7.58
N ASP A 155 -10.81 -0.06 6.61
CA ASP A 155 -10.73 -0.38 5.18
C ASP A 155 -9.26 -0.48 4.72
N ALA A 156 -9.04 -0.86 3.45
CA ALA A 156 -7.71 -1.03 2.88
C ALA A 156 -6.81 0.21 3.06
N ALA A 157 -7.38 1.42 2.90
CA ALA A 157 -6.63 2.67 3.03
C ALA A 157 -6.18 2.92 4.48
N SER A 158 -7.09 2.69 5.46
CA SER A 158 -6.76 2.85 6.88
C SER A 158 -5.76 1.80 7.36
N LEU A 159 -5.84 0.59 6.82
CA LEU A 159 -4.92 -0.50 7.12
C LEU A 159 -3.52 -0.22 6.56
N ALA A 160 -3.44 0.17 5.28
CA ALA A 160 -2.19 0.55 4.63
C ALA A 160 -1.50 1.71 5.37
N LEU A 161 -2.28 2.75 5.73
CA LEU A 161 -1.74 3.89 6.46
C LEU A 161 -1.23 3.49 7.85
N THR A 162 -1.97 2.64 8.56
CA THR A 162 -1.54 2.12 9.86
C THR A 162 -0.19 1.39 9.77
N LEU A 163 -0.01 0.53 8.76
CA LEU A 163 1.26 -0.19 8.55
C LEU A 163 2.43 0.75 8.29
N VAL A 164 2.25 1.76 7.44
CA VAL A 164 3.34 2.69 7.14
C VAL A 164 3.63 3.66 8.29
N GLU A 165 2.64 4.00 9.12
CA GLU A 165 2.85 4.75 10.36
C GLU A 165 3.73 3.97 11.35
N MET A 166 3.57 2.65 11.45
CA MET A 166 4.45 1.77 12.23
C MET A 166 5.89 1.74 11.68
N CYS A 167 6.08 2.15 10.42
CA CYS A 167 7.41 2.31 9.81
C CYS A 167 8.00 3.71 9.98
N GLY A 168 7.26 4.65 10.58
CA GLY A 168 7.66 6.05 10.72
C GLY A 168 7.37 6.92 9.51
N SER A 169 6.54 6.46 8.56
CA SER A 169 6.06 7.26 7.42
C SER A 169 4.66 7.82 7.71
N VAL A 170 4.27 8.88 7.02
CA VAL A 170 3.00 9.61 7.27
C VAL A 170 1.96 9.39 6.18
N ALA A 171 2.31 8.68 5.11
CA ALA A 171 1.45 8.46 3.96
C ALA A 171 1.71 7.07 3.34
N ALA A 172 0.65 6.37 2.97
CA ALA A 172 0.71 5.08 2.28
C ALA A 172 0.23 5.20 0.85
N VAL A 173 1.04 4.79 -0.13
CA VAL A 173 0.52 4.55 -1.48
C VAL A 173 -0.03 3.14 -1.55
N LEU A 174 -1.20 2.99 -2.17
CA LEU A 174 -1.85 1.71 -2.38
C LEU A 174 -2.52 1.62 -3.75
N ALA A 175 -2.66 0.39 -4.26
CA ALA A 175 -3.41 0.11 -5.48
C ALA A 175 -3.89 -1.33 -5.48
N THR A 176 -5.16 -1.54 -5.83
CA THR A 176 -5.82 -2.84 -5.78
C THR A 176 -5.35 -3.74 -6.92
N VAL A 177 -4.94 -4.97 -6.57
CA VAL A 177 -4.59 -6.02 -7.52
C VAL A 177 -5.88 -6.46 -8.24
N VAL A 178 -5.80 -6.59 -9.55
CA VAL A 178 -6.89 -7.06 -10.40
C VAL A 178 -6.60 -8.47 -10.93
N GLY A 179 -7.61 -9.16 -11.36
CA GLY A 179 -7.48 -10.48 -11.98
C GLY A 179 -6.50 -10.48 -13.15
N SER A 180 -5.94 -11.61 -13.50
CA SER A 180 -4.99 -11.78 -14.60
C SER A 180 -5.48 -12.78 -15.63
N GLY A 181 -4.98 -12.69 -16.87
CA GLY A 181 -5.38 -13.57 -17.96
C GLY A 181 -6.69 -13.14 -18.61
N GLU A 182 -7.52 -14.10 -19.00
CA GLU A 182 -8.83 -13.82 -19.62
C GLU A 182 -9.83 -13.20 -18.64
N ASP A 183 -9.58 -13.32 -17.33
CA ASP A 183 -10.43 -12.83 -16.23
C ASP A 183 -10.05 -11.43 -15.71
N PHE A 184 -9.56 -10.54 -16.57
CA PHE A 184 -9.31 -9.14 -16.17
C PHE A 184 -10.57 -8.39 -15.67
N ALA A 185 -11.73 -8.98 -15.82
CA ALA A 185 -13.00 -8.36 -15.47
C ALA A 185 -13.29 -8.35 -13.96
N GLY A 186 -12.50 -9.06 -13.15
CA GLY A 186 -12.78 -9.23 -11.72
C GLY A 186 -11.58 -9.00 -10.81
N LEU A 187 -11.83 -9.19 -9.52
CA LEU A 187 -10.79 -9.24 -8.51
C LEU A 187 -10.13 -10.63 -8.50
N PRO A 188 -8.85 -10.74 -8.12
CA PRO A 188 -8.18 -12.02 -8.06
C PRO A 188 -8.77 -12.89 -6.95
N THR A 189 -8.80 -14.19 -7.17
CA THR A 189 -9.09 -15.16 -6.12
C THR A 189 -7.94 -15.21 -5.11
N HIS A 190 -8.19 -15.80 -3.94
CA HIS A 190 -7.13 -16.01 -2.93
C HIS A 190 -5.92 -16.77 -3.49
N LEU A 191 -6.16 -17.82 -4.29
CA LEU A 191 -5.08 -18.60 -4.91
C LEU A 191 -4.28 -17.79 -5.92
N GLN A 192 -4.93 -16.99 -6.76
CA GLN A 192 -4.25 -16.09 -7.71
C GLN A 192 -3.40 -15.04 -6.99
N SER A 193 -3.92 -14.50 -5.88
CA SER A 193 -3.20 -13.52 -5.07
C SER A 193 -1.99 -14.12 -4.36
N ALA A 194 -2.14 -15.34 -3.82
CA ALA A 194 -1.04 -16.07 -3.17
C ALA A 194 0.07 -16.42 -4.18
N ASP A 195 -0.29 -16.90 -5.38
CA ASP A 195 0.64 -17.18 -6.46
C ASP A 195 1.35 -15.91 -6.95
N PHE A 196 0.62 -14.81 -7.10
CA PHE A 196 1.19 -13.51 -7.45
C PHE A 196 2.21 -13.05 -6.40
N ALA A 197 1.84 -13.12 -5.12
CA ALA A 197 2.75 -12.74 -4.03
C ALA A 197 4.02 -13.60 -4.02
N ALA A 198 3.88 -14.91 -4.19
CA ALA A 198 5.01 -15.84 -4.24
C ALA A 198 5.94 -15.54 -5.43
N ARG A 199 5.39 -15.34 -6.64
CA ARG A 199 6.18 -15.02 -7.84
C ARG A 199 6.97 -13.72 -7.73
N HIS A 200 6.45 -12.73 -6.98
CA HIS A 200 7.08 -11.43 -6.82
C HIS A 200 7.80 -11.25 -5.48
N GLY A 201 7.85 -12.30 -4.65
CA GLY A 201 8.52 -12.26 -3.34
C GLY A 201 7.90 -11.27 -2.36
N LEU A 202 6.58 -11.00 -2.47
CA LEU A 202 5.88 -10.04 -1.63
C LEU A 202 5.51 -10.66 -0.28
N ALA A 203 5.70 -9.92 0.81
CA ALA A 203 5.07 -10.25 2.08
C ALA A 203 3.57 -9.98 1.98
N VAL A 204 2.76 -10.91 2.51
CA VAL A 204 1.29 -10.77 2.57
C VAL A 204 0.87 -10.58 4.02
N ILE A 205 0.04 -9.58 4.28
CA ILE A 205 -0.46 -9.28 5.62
C ILE A 205 -1.97 -9.03 5.60
N GLY A 206 -2.70 -9.66 6.52
CA GLY A 206 -4.14 -9.49 6.67
C GLY A 206 -4.51 -8.46 7.73
N HIS A 207 -5.75 -7.99 7.68
CA HIS A 207 -6.31 -7.03 8.64
C HIS A 207 -6.19 -7.50 10.09
N ALA A 208 -6.53 -8.76 10.39
CA ALA A 208 -6.47 -9.32 11.74
C ALA A 208 -5.06 -9.25 12.34
N GLN A 209 -4.02 -9.48 11.54
CA GLN A 209 -2.62 -9.43 11.97
C GLN A 209 -2.18 -8.01 12.34
N VAL A 210 -2.60 -7.02 11.56
CA VAL A 210 -2.29 -5.60 11.84
C VAL A 210 -3.03 -5.10 13.07
N ALA A 211 -4.30 -5.47 13.21
CA ALA A 211 -5.11 -5.12 14.37
C ALA A 211 -4.50 -5.66 15.68
N HIS A 212 -4.02 -6.91 15.67
CA HIS A 212 -3.36 -7.53 16.81
C HIS A 212 -2.05 -6.81 17.18
N ALA A 213 -1.23 -6.47 16.20
CA ALA A 213 0.05 -5.80 16.44
C ALA A 213 -0.08 -4.39 17.03
N ARG A 214 -1.23 -3.71 16.85
CA ARG A 214 -1.51 -2.40 17.47
C ARG A 214 -1.89 -2.49 18.95
N SER A 215 -2.35 -3.65 19.38
CA SER A 215 -2.86 -3.87 20.74
C SER A 215 -1.79 -4.44 21.68
N ALA A 216 -0.64 -4.86 21.13
CA ALA A 216 0.50 -5.40 21.85
C ALA A 216 1.54 -4.30 22.12
#